data_7cf6f659f5959a613752c2f1132dee84
#
_entry.id   7cf6f659f5959a613752c2f1132dee84
#
_cell.length_a   1.000
_cell.length_b   1.000
_cell.length_c   1.000
_cell.angle_alpha   90.00
_cell.angle_beta   90.00
_cell.angle_gamma   90.00
#
_symmetry.space_group_name_H-M   'P 1'
#
loop_
_entity.id
_entity.type
_entity.pdbx_description
1 polymer ?
#
loop_
_entity_poly.entity_id
_entity_poly.type
_entity_poly.pdbx_seq_one_letter_code
_entity_poly.pdbx_strand_id
1 'polypeptide(L)'
;MIFLKIKDMFIKILSKTQNLLLFPGFDEREPHIKSYKISTSRFGLGEERNSFCTPRGLHIVRAMIGRNSPINTHFVGRRVAENSTISQDPITSRIIWLSGLEIGFNRLGNRDTMSRYIYIHGTPYENQIGKPVSIGCIRMKNVEVLELFKLIFVGTKVLIT
;
A
#
# COMPACT_ATOMS: atom_id res chain seq x y z
N MET A 1 -7.51 10.95 28.90
CA MET A 1 -6.41 10.84 27.90
C MET A 1 -6.40 9.40 27.40
N ILE A 2 -7.04 9.17 26.25
CA ILE A 2 -7.10 7.85 25.64
C ILE A 2 -5.73 7.60 25.00
N PHE A 3 -4.90 6.77 25.63
CA PHE A 3 -3.75 6.18 24.95
C PHE A 3 -4.31 5.25 23.84
N LEU A 4 -4.44 5.77 22.63
CA LEU A 4 -4.59 4.91 21.46
C LEU A 4 -3.42 3.91 21.49
N LYS A 5 -3.74 2.65 21.74
CA LYS A 5 -2.77 1.56 21.60
C LYS A 5 -2.38 1.54 20.13
N ILE A 6 -1.23 2.11 19.79
CA ILE A 6 -0.64 2.15 18.45
C ILE A 6 -0.56 0.75 17.81
N LYS A 7 -0.74 -0.31 18.60
CA LYS A 7 -0.62 -1.71 18.18
C LYS A 7 -1.78 -2.29 17.36
N ASP A 8 -2.89 -1.57 17.20
CA ASP A 8 -4.10 -2.16 16.61
C ASP A 8 -4.59 -1.45 15.35
N MET A 9 -3.77 -0.58 14.75
CA MET A 9 -4.15 0.10 13.50
C MET A 9 -4.51 -0.90 12.40
N PHE A 10 -5.56 -0.58 11.66
CA PHE A 10 -6.09 -1.39 10.58
C PHE A 10 -6.35 -0.54 9.33
N ILE A 11 -5.90 -1.03 8.19
CA ILE A 11 -6.11 -0.38 6.90
C ILE A 11 -7.16 -1.16 6.11
N LYS A 12 -8.13 -0.45 5.54
CA LYS A 12 -9.06 -0.99 4.56
C LYS A 12 -8.89 -0.26 3.23
N ILE A 13 -8.62 -1.02 2.19
CA ILE A 13 -8.50 -0.53 0.81
C ILE A 13 -9.76 -0.90 0.04
N LEU A 14 -10.45 0.12 -0.45
CA LEU A 14 -11.68 0.02 -1.22
C LEU A 14 -11.38 0.30 -2.69
N SER A 15 -11.16 -0.75 -3.49
CA SER A 15 -10.80 -0.60 -4.90
C SER A 15 -11.92 0.02 -5.73
N LYS A 16 -13.16 -0.27 -5.40
CA LYS A 16 -14.34 0.29 -6.10
C LYS A 16 -14.42 1.82 -6.02
N THR A 17 -14.04 2.41 -4.88
CA THR A 17 -14.11 3.85 -4.65
C THR A 17 -12.75 4.53 -4.64
N GLN A 18 -11.66 3.75 -4.79
CA GLN A 18 -10.28 4.19 -4.78
C GLN A 18 -9.94 4.97 -3.51
N ASN A 19 -10.29 4.39 -2.35
CA ASN A 19 -10.01 4.96 -1.04
C ASN A 19 -9.23 3.97 -0.17
N LEU A 20 -8.35 4.52 0.65
CA LEU A 20 -7.71 3.85 1.78
C LEU A 20 -8.24 4.49 3.06
N LEU A 21 -8.81 3.66 3.93
CA LEU A 21 -9.32 4.08 5.24
C LEU A 21 -8.40 3.51 6.33
N LEU A 22 -8.02 4.34 7.28
CA LEU A 22 -7.25 3.95 8.45
C LEU A 22 -8.15 3.95 9.69
N PHE A 23 -8.24 2.82 10.36
CA PHE A 23 -9.02 2.62 11.58
C PHE A 23 -8.11 2.48 12.81
N PRO A 24 -8.57 2.88 14.01
CA PRO A 24 -7.81 2.71 15.25
C PRO A 24 -7.77 1.27 15.77
N GLY A 25 -8.50 0.34 15.12
CA GLY A 25 -8.61 -1.07 15.47
C GLY A 25 -9.32 -1.86 14.38
N PHE A 26 -9.59 -3.15 14.66
CA PHE A 26 -10.28 -4.05 13.73
C PHE A 26 -11.80 -3.88 13.70
N ASP A 27 -12.36 -3.07 14.58
CA ASP A 27 -13.80 -2.84 14.64
C ASP A 27 -14.20 -1.77 13.61
N GLU A 28 -14.71 -2.21 12.48
CA GLU A 28 -15.19 -1.32 11.42
C GLU A 28 -16.46 -0.52 11.80
N ARG A 29 -17.06 -0.80 12.95
CA ARG A 29 -18.17 0.01 13.51
C ARG A 29 -17.64 1.32 14.10
N GLU A 30 -16.36 1.35 14.49
CA GLU A 30 -15.70 2.59 14.85
C GLU A 30 -15.41 3.45 13.61
N PRO A 31 -15.49 4.78 13.71
CA PRO A 31 -15.16 5.65 12.59
C PRO A 31 -13.68 5.54 12.24
N HIS A 32 -13.38 5.55 10.94
CA HIS A 32 -12.00 5.68 10.49
C HIS A 32 -11.41 7.04 10.91
N ILE A 33 -10.13 7.05 11.25
CA ILE A 33 -9.41 8.27 11.68
C ILE A 33 -8.79 9.04 10.53
N LYS A 34 -8.53 8.37 9.40
CA LYS A 34 -7.99 8.95 8.17
C LYS A 34 -8.61 8.29 6.95
N SER A 35 -8.75 9.09 5.90
CA SER A 35 -9.14 8.63 4.57
C SER A 35 -8.23 9.27 3.52
N TYR A 36 -7.74 8.45 2.58
CA TYR A 36 -6.87 8.89 1.49
C TYR A 36 -7.41 8.41 0.16
N LYS A 37 -7.30 9.26 -0.87
CA LYS A 37 -7.47 8.80 -2.25
C LYS A 37 -6.23 8.02 -2.68
N ILE A 38 -6.47 6.91 -3.37
CA ILE A 38 -5.42 6.00 -3.84
C ILE A 38 -5.65 5.64 -5.31
N SER A 39 -4.70 4.91 -5.88
CA SER A 39 -4.87 4.24 -7.18
C SER A 39 -4.46 2.79 -7.08
N THR A 40 -5.39 1.89 -7.37
CA THR A 40 -5.15 0.46 -7.55
C THR A 40 -4.88 0.14 -9.02
N SER A 41 -4.74 -1.14 -9.36
CA SER A 41 -4.44 -1.58 -10.72
C SER A 41 -5.54 -1.24 -11.73
N ARG A 42 -5.11 -0.80 -12.93
CA ARG A 42 -5.98 -0.66 -14.11
C ARG A 42 -6.52 -1.98 -14.64
N PHE A 43 -5.90 -3.09 -14.24
CA PHE A 43 -6.33 -4.45 -14.59
C PHE A 43 -7.33 -5.05 -13.57
N GLY A 44 -7.74 -4.27 -12.56
CA GLY A 44 -8.67 -4.69 -11.53
C GLY A 44 -8.00 -5.47 -10.39
N LEU A 45 -8.81 -6.31 -9.74
CA LEU A 45 -8.39 -7.14 -8.61
C LEU A 45 -8.06 -8.56 -9.06
N GLY A 46 -6.99 -9.12 -8.51
CA GLY A 46 -6.58 -10.50 -8.77
C GLY A 46 -5.27 -10.85 -8.07
N GLU A 47 -5.09 -12.09 -7.72
CA GLU A 47 -3.99 -12.59 -6.89
C GLU A 47 -2.88 -13.25 -7.72
N GLU A 48 -3.15 -13.66 -8.95
CA GLU A 48 -2.20 -14.41 -9.78
C GLU A 48 -0.93 -13.60 -10.11
N ARG A 49 0.20 -14.28 -10.08
CA ARG A 49 1.49 -13.73 -10.57
C ARG A 49 1.35 -13.33 -12.04
N ASN A 50 1.99 -12.23 -12.41
CA ASN A 50 1.96 -11.65 -13.77
C ASN A 50 0.57 -11.20 -14.27
N SER A 51 -0.45 -11.15 -13.41
CA SER A 51 -1.76 -10.58 -13.75
C SER A 51 -1.74 -9.05 -13.78
N PHE A 52 -0.77 -8.43 -13.11
CA PHE A 52 -0.70 -6.98 -12.85
C PHE A 52 -1.90 -6.44 -12.07
N CYS A 53 -2.74 -7.32 -11.51
CA CYS A 53 -3.87 -6.94 -10.68
C CYS A 53 -3.45 -6.62 -9.25
N THR A 54 -4.25 -5.83 -8.55
CA THR A 54 -4.12 -5.63 -7.10
C THR A 54 -4.74 -6.83 -6.37
N PRO A 55 -4.02 -7.51 -5.47
CA PRO A 55 -4.54 -8.69 -4.78
C PRO A 55 -5.59 -8.31 -3.74
N ARG A 56 -6.59 -9.18 -3.58
CA ARG A 56 -7.66 -9.07 -2.58
C ARG A 56 -7.28 -9.75 -1.28
N GLY A 57 -8.09 -9.48 -0.26
CA GLY A 57 -8.09 -10.23 1.00
C GLY A 57 -7.21 -9.61 2.07
N LEU A 58 -6.95 -10.39 3.11
CA LEU A 58 -6.24 -9.93 4.29
C LEU A 58 -4.72 -10.02 4.08
N HIS A 59 -4.07 -8.92 4.39
CA HIS A 59 -2.62 -8.73 4.29
C HIS A 59 -2.06 -8.17 5.59
N ILE A 60 -0.73 -8.15 5.68
CA ILE A 60 0.03 -7.50 6.74
C ILE A 60 1.11 -6.60 6.13
N VAL A 61 1.41 -5.49 6.78
CA VAL A 61 2.58 -4.68 6.46
C VAL A 61 3.83 -5.48 6.85
N ARG A 62 4.59 -5.92 5.87
CA ARG A 62 5.77 -6.78 6.05
C ARG A 62 7.03 -5.99 6.31
N ALA A 63 7.21 -4.89 5.60
CA ALA A 63 8.37 -4.01 5.73
C ALA A 63 7.98 -2.57 5.40
N MET A 64 8.72 -1.63 5.96
CA MET A 64 8.54 -0.20 5.77
C MET A 64 9.88 0.43 5.42
N ILE A 65 10.00 0.99 4.22
CA ILE A 65 11.27 1.45 3.64
C ILE A 65 11.20 2.94 3.34
N GLY A 66 12.30 3.66 3.59
CA GLY A 66 12.44 5.08 3.29
C GLY A 66 12.21 6.01 4.47
N ARG A 67 12.26 5.53 5.71
CA ARG A 67 11.99 6.31 6.93
C ARG A 67 12.75 7.65 6.99
N ASN A 68 14.02 7.65 6.62
CA ASN A 68 14.90 8.82 6.68
C ASN A 68 15.13 9.46 5.30
N SER A 69 14.43 9.00 4.27
CA SER A 69 14.57 9.57 2.94
C SER A 69 13.69 10.82 2.80
N PRO A 70 14.18 11.85 2.08
CA PRO A 70 13.34 13.01 1.74
C PRO A 70 12.08 12.62 0.96
N ILE A 71 11.07 13.49 1.00
CA ILE A 71 9.91 13.36 0.13
C ILE A 71 10.36 13.35 -1.34
N ASN A 72 9.65 12.61 -2.19
CA ASN A 72 9.94 12.42 -3.62
C ASN A 72 11.23 11.63 -3.92
N THR A 73 11.89 11.05 -2.93
CA THR A 73 13.00 10.12 -3.17
C THR A 73 12.51 8.97 -4.04
N HIS A 74 13.21 8.68 -5.13
CA HIS A 74 12.93 7.56 -6.01
C HIS A 74 13.53 6.27 -5.46
N PHE A 75 12.80 5.17 -5.59
CA PHE A 75 13.25 3.83 -5.21
C PHE A 75 13.22 2.90 -6.43
N VAL A 76 14.27 2.09 -6.56
CA VAL A 76 14.36 0.98 -7.49
C VAL A 76 14.81 -0.25 -6.72
N GLY A 77 14.09 -1.36 -6.84
CA GLY A 77 14.42 -2.57 -6.10
C GLY A 77 14.49 -2.34 -4.58
N ARG A 78 13.64 -1.49 -4.03
CA ARG A 78 13.56 -1.10 -2.61
C ARG A 78 14.79 -0.36 -2.07
N ARG A 79 15.61 0.21 -2.94
CA ARG A 79 16.77 1.04 -2.59
C ARG A 79 16.62 2.41 -3.23
N VAL A 80 17.22 3.41 -2.62
CA VAL A 80 17.28 4.75 -3.19
C VAL A 80 17.98 4.68 -4.56
N ALA A 81 17.31 5.19 -5.59
CA ALA A 81 17.88 5.28 -6.92
C ALA A 81 18.80 6.49 -7.02
N GLU A 82 20.07 6.26 -7.37
CA GLU A 82 21.07 7.33 -7.57
C GLU A 82 20.88 8.09 -8.89
N ASN A 83 20.30 7.43 -9.89
CA ASN A 83 19.95 8.03 -11.18
C ASN A 83 18.52 7.64 -11.56
N SER A 84 17.76 8.60 -12.08
CA SER A 84 16.36 8.41 -12.48
C SER A 84 16.22 7.48 -13.68
N THR A 85 16.29 6.18 -13.44
CA THR A 85 15.78 5.21 -14.42
C THR A 85 14.26 5.34 -14.38
N ILE A 86 13.68 5.90 -15.43
CA ILE A 86 12.23 6.07 -15.55
C ILE A 86 11.61 4.68 -15.68
N SER A 87 10.98 4.20 -14.63
CA SER A 87 10.14 3.01 -14.67
C SER A 87 8.73 3.39 -15.17
N GLN A 88 7.97 2.43 -15.67
CA GLN A 88 6.56 2.65 -16.05
C GLN A 88 5.67 3.01 -14.84
N ASP A 89 6.07 2.57 -13.66
CA ASP A 89 5.41 2.88 -12.39
C ASP A 89 6.44 3.32 -11.35
N PRO A 90 6.90 4.59 -11.40
CA PRO A 90 7.91 5.07 -10.47
C PRO A 90 7.41 5.04 -9.03
N ILE A 91 8.27 4.54 -8.14
CA ILE A 91 8.02 4.47 -6.70
C ILE A 91 8.73 5.62 -6.03
N THR A 92 8.00 6.45 -5.30
CA THR A 92 8.55 7.61 -4.63
C THR A 92 8.18 7.68 -3.15
N SER A 93 8.99 8.41 -2.40
CA SER A 93 8.80 8.81 -1.01
C SER A 93 8.90 7.69 0.01
N ARG A 94 8.03 6.67 -0.06
CA ARG A 94 7.97 5.56 0.91
C ARG A 94 7.51 4.27 0.23
N ILE A 95 7.99 3.14 0.76
CA ILE A 95 7.49 1.82 0.42
C ILE A 95 6.91 1.17 1.67
N ILE A 96 5.65 0.76 1.58
CA ILE A 96 4.98 -0.08 2.56
C ILE A 96 4.74 -1.42 1.87
N TRP A 97 5.55 -2.42 2.17
CA TRP A 97 5.53 -3.71 1.50
C TRP A 97 4.53 -4.66 2.16
N LEU A 98 3.62 -5.21 1.37
CA LEU A 98 2.55 -6.10 1.84
C LEU A 98 2.91 -7.57 1.67
N SER A 99 2.45 -8.40 2.61
CA SER A 99 2.42 -9.85 2.52
C SER A 99 1.00 -10.35 2.76
N GLY A 100 0.55 -11.34 1.99
CA GLY A 100 -0.74 -11.98 2.22
C GLY A 100 -0.78 -12.76 3.53
N LEU A 101 -1.96 -12.92 4.11
CA LEU A 101 -2.21 -13.71 5.30
C LEU A 101 -3.05 -14.96 5.02
N GLU A 102 -3.60 -15.10 3.82
CA GLU A 102 -4.49 -16.19 3.45
C GLU A 102 -3.75 -17.18 2.55
N ILE A 103 -3.28 -18.28 3.14
CA ILE A 103 -2.52 -19.32 2.45
C ILE A 103 -3.35 -19.92 1.30
N GLY A 104 -2.76 -20.00 0.09
CA GLY A 104 -3.41 -20.48 -1.12
C GLY A 104 -4.32 -19.47 -1.83
N PHE A 105 -4.61 -18.33 -1.19
CA PHE A 105 -5.38 -17.25 -1.81
C PHE A 105 -4.49 -16.06 -2.20
N ASN A 106 -3.78 -15.45 -1.24
CA ASN A 106 -2.87 -14.35 -1.49
C ASN A 106 -1.48 -14.56 -0.86
N ARG A 107 -1.21 -15.76 -0.34
CA ARG A 107 0.06 -16.14 0.25
C ARG A 107 0.53 -17.49 -0.25
N LEU A 108 1.81 -17.59 -0.57
CA LEU A 108 2.53 -18.74 -1.11
C LEU A 108 2.14 -19.06 -2.58
N GLY A 109 3.02 -19.84 -3.21
CA GLY A 109 2.83 -20.30 -4.59
C GLY A 109 2.71 -19.17 -5.61
N ASN A 110 1.84 -19.35 -6.57
CA ASN A 110 1.64 -18.41 -7.70
C ASN A 110 0.79 -17.18 -7.33
N ARG A 111 0.30 -17.10 -6.11
CA ARG A 111 -0.57 -16.01 -5.59
C ARG A 111 0.01 -15.26 -4.42
N ASP A 112 1.32 -15.30 -4.27
CA ASP A 112 2.00 -14.72 -3.12
C ASP A 112 2.20 -13.21 -3.29
N THR A 113 1.44 -12.42 -2.53
CA THR A 113 1.49 -10.95 -2.59
C THR A 113 2.89 -10.40 -2.37
N MET A 114 3.62 -10.94 -1.39
CA MET A 114 4.97 -10.46 -1.06
C MET A 114 5.94 -10.66 -2.22
N SER A 115 5.96 -11.85 -2.83
CA SER A 115 6.85 -12.18 -3.95
C SER A 115 6.42 -11.52 -5.26
N ARG A 116 5.21 -10.97 -5.32
CA ARG A 116 4.72 -10.12 -6.41
C ARG A 116 5.11 -8.65 -6.23
N TYR A 117 5.81 -8.30 -5.14
CA TYR A 117 6.25 -6.94 -4.82
C TYR A 117 5.12 -5.92 -4.78
N ILE A 118 4.02 -6.26 -4.11
CA ILE A 118 2.88 -5.36 -3.93
C ILE A 118 3.16 -4.41 -2.77
N TYR A 119 3.20 -3.12 -3.09
CA TYR A 119 3.47 -2.03 -2.15
C TYR A 119 2.33 -1.04 -2.09
N ILE A 120 2.24 -0.32 -0.97
CA ILE A 120 1.63 1.01 -0.91
C ILE A 120 2.80 1.99 -1.01
N HIS A 121 2.77 2.92 -1.96
CA HIS A 121 3.90 3.82 -2.22
C HIS A 121 3.45 5.18 -2.79
N GLY A 122 4.32 6.18 -2.70
CA GLY A 122 4.13 7.45 -3.38
C GLY A 122 4.37 7.35 -4.89
N THR A 123 3.86 8.33 -5.62
CA THR A 123 4.01 8.44 -7.08
C THR A 123 4.26 9.87 -7.51
N PRO A 124 5.08 10.10 -8.57
CA PRO A 124 5.19 11.43 -9.17
C PRO A 124 3.94 11.84 -9.97
N TYR A 125 3.06 10.88 -10.30
CA TYR A 125 1.84 11.11 -11.09
C TYR A 125 0.61 11.37 -10.21
N GLU A 126 0.72 12.34 -9.31
CA GLU A 126 -0.31 12.62 -8.29
C GLU A 126 -1.67 13.04 -8.88
N ASN A 127 -1.67 13.60 -10.10
CA ASN A 127 -2.89 13.98 -10.82
C ASN A 127 -3.74 12.77 -11.26
N GLN A 128 -3.19 11.56 -11.21
CA GLN A 128 -3.90 10.32 -11.54
C GLN A 128 -4.52 9.65 -10.30
N ILE A 129 -4.17 10.09 -9.10
CA ILE A 129 -4.70 9.51 -7.84
C ILE A 129 -6.22 9.64 -7.79
N GLY A 130 -6.87 8.56 -7.39
CA GLY A 130 -8.33 8.41 -7.37
C GLY A 130 -8.87 7.60 -8.55
N LYS A 131 -7.99 7.21 -9.49
CA LYS A 131 -8.34 6.36 -10.64
C LYS A 131 -7.53 5.06 -10.61
N PRO A 132 -8.08 3.93 -11.08
CA PRO A 132 -7.34 2.67 -11.17
C PRO A 132 -6.37 2.74 -12.37
N VAL A 133 -5.11 3.06 -12.10
CA VAL A 133 -4.08 3.31 -13.13
C VAL A 133 -2.76 2.59 -12.90
N SER A 134 -2.59 1.91 -11.75
CA SER A 134 -1.36 1.19 -11.44
C SER A 134 -1.25 -0.15 -12.18
N ILE A 135 -0.15 -0.84 -11.97
CA ILE A 135 0.11 -2.19 -12.49
C ILE A 135 0.23 -3.23 -11.36
N GLY A 136 -0.52 -3.01 -10.27
CA GLY A 136 -0.63 -3.93 -9.14
C GLY A 136 -0.50 -3.26 -7.77
N CYS A 137 0.47 -2.38 -7.58
CA CYS A 137 0.67 -1.64 -6.34
C CYS A 137 -0.45 -0.62 -6.08
N ILE A 138 -0.49 -0.12 -4.85
CA ILE A 138 -1.41 0.93 -4.41
C ILE A 138 -0.63 2.25 -4.35
N ARG A 139 -0.97 3.18 -5.24
CA ARG A 139 -0.33 4.50 -5.31
C ARG A 139 -1.03 5.51 -4.41
N MET A 140 -0.24 6.37 -3.77
CA MET A 140 -0.71 7.50 -2.95
C MET A 140 0.00 8.79 -3.35
N LYS A 141 -0.56 9.93 -2.96
CA LYS A 141 0.18 11.19 -3.00
C LYS A 141 1.36 11.14 -2.04
N ASN A 142 2.45 11.80 -2.40
CA ASN A 142 3.70 11.72 -1.64
C ASN A 142 3.56 12.21 -0.19
N VAL A 143 2.88 13.33 0.04
CA VAL A 143 2.62 13.85 1.38
C VAL A 143 1.76 12.87 2.21
N GLU A 144 0.75 12.27 1.57
CA GLU A 144 -0.19 11.36 2.23
C GLU A 144 0.47 10.03 2.61
N VAL A 145 1.34 9.46 1.76
CA VAL A 145 2.08 8.25 2.11
C VAL A 145 3.09 8.50 3.24
N LEU A 146 3.67 9.70 3.32
CA LEU A 146 4.49 10.09 4.46
C LEU A 146 3.69 10.14 5.76
N GLU A 147 2.49 10.69 5.71
CA GLU A 147 1.58 10.74 6.87
C GLU A 147 1.17 9.33 7.30
N LEU A 148 0.70 8.51 6.36
CA LEU A 148 0.33 7.12 6.64
C LEU A 148 1.49 6.33 7.25
N PHE A 149 2.69 6.49 6.71
CA PHE A 149 3.91 5.81 7.18
C PHE A 149 4.24 6.11 8.65
N LYS A 150 3.88 7.30 9.15
CA LYS A 150 4.08 7.68 10.56
C LYS A 150 3.03 7.09 11.50
N LEU A 151 1.85 6.77 10.97
CA LEU A 151 0.70 6.30 11.74
C LEU A 151 0.63 4.78 11.88
N ILE A 152 1.34 4.04 11.03
CA ILE A 152 1.32 2.58 11.00
C ILE A 152 2.70 2.00 11.35
N PHE A 153 2.75 0.68 11.48
CA PHE A 153 3.96 -0.06 11.82
C PHE A 153 4.01 -1.40 11.08
N VAL A 154 5.16 -2.04 11.09
CA VAL A 154 5.29 -3.43 10.62
C VAL A 154 4.40 -4.32 11.49
N GLY A 155 3.52 -5.08 10.86
CA GLY A 155 2.47 -5.86 11.52
C GLY A 155 1.07 -5.27 11.41
N THR A 156 0.91 -4.01 10.97
CA THR A 156 -0.42 -3.43 10.66
C THR A 156 -1.13 -4.30 9.64
N LYS A 157 -2.37 -4.68 9.93
CA LYS A 157 -3.19 -5.46 9.00
C LYS A 157 -3.86 -4.58 7.96
N VAL A 158 -4.01 -5.15 6.76
CA VAL A 158 -4.55 -4.46 5.58
C VAL A 158 -5.54 -5.38 4.89
N LEU A 159 -6.79 -4.95 4.77
CA LEU A 159 -7.82 -5.63 4.00
C LEU A 159 -8.02 -4.92 2.66
N ILE A 160 -7.91 -5.66 1.56
CA ILE A 160 -8.15 -5.16 0.20
C ILE A 160 -9.43 -5.79 -0.36
N THR A 161 -10.39 -4.94 -0.71
CA THR A 161 -11.69 -5.34 -1.27
C THR A 161 -12.02 -4.60 -2.56
#